data_683802cdd3da8091231f4e38d74f0e0c
#
_entry.id   683802cdd3da8091231f4e38d74f0e0c
#
_cell.length_a   1.000
_cell.length_b   1.000
_cell.length_c   1.000
_cell.angle_alpha   90.00
_cell.angle_beta   90.00
_cell.angle_gamma   90.00
#
_symmetry.space_group_name_H-M   'P 1'
#
loop_
_entity.id
_entity.type
_entity.pdbx_description
1 polymer ?
#
loop_
_entity_poly.entity_id
_entity_poly.type
_entity_poly.pdbx_seq_one_letter_code
_entity_poly.pdbx_strand_id
1 'polypeptide(L)'
;MDAFLLIVLYLLVFCGIPIGLVCLFYFVPKKLGYPKTGKYLSIIFGVLVLILVLWTVFENQLFTKDNAKELVEEQQILLKDNFELQENKSMSAIGDYYHTFTLIISERDKQKAILKIKNSDNFKTDNSSIDETLYLSDKRYFGPKVSQNYETEKAYVREYFQPSGQEGYAPTFRRILISKTKNELTFEDIDE
;
A
#
# COMPACT_ATOMS: atom_id res chain seq x y z
N MET A 1 -11.82 -3.74 -26.19
CA MET A 1 -12.32 -4.99 -25.56
C MET A 1 -13.54 -4.59 -24.76
N ASP A 2 -14.68 -5.25 -24.96
CA ASP A 2 -15.94 -4.82 -24.31
C ASP A 2 -15.83 -4.99 -22.79
N ALA A 3 -16.31 -4.01 -22.02
CA ALA A 3 -16.29 -4.05 -20.56
C ALA A 3 -16.95 -5.32 -20.00
N PHE A 4 -17.97 -5.83 -20.69
CA PHE A 4 -18.61 -7.10 -20.36
C PHE A 4 -17.66 -8.30 -20.46
N LEU A 5 -16.82 -8.34 -21.50
CA LEU A 5 -15.86 -9.42 -21.73
C LEU A 5 -14.74 -9.41 -20.66
N LEU A 6 -14.32 -8.23 -20.21
CA LEU A 6 -13.40 -8.06 -19.10
C LEU A 6 -13.97 -8.57 -17.77
N ILE A 7 -15.23 -8.24 -17.47
CA ILE A 7 -15.91 -8.71 -16.26
C ILE A 7 -16.04 -10.23 -16.26
N VAL A 8 -16.45 -10.80 -17.40
CA VAL A 8 -16.57 -12.28 -17.53
C VAL A 8 -15.20 -12.95 -17.34
N LEU A 9 -14.14 -12.41 -17.97
CA LEU A 9 -12.78 -12.93 -17.82
C LEU A 9 -12.30 -12.85 -16.37
N TYR A 10 -12.56 -11.73 -15.70
CA TYR A 10 -12.23 -11.53 -14.29
C TYR A 10 -12.94 -12.56 -13.40
N LEU A 11 -14.25 -12.73 -13.57
CA LEU A 11 -15.02 -13.74 -12.82
C LEU A 11 -14.53 -15.17 -13.09
N LEU A 12 -14.17 -15.48 -14.34
CA LEU A 12 -13.68 -16.81 -14.70
C LEU A 12 -12.31 -17.09 -14.07
N VAL A 13 -11.41 -16.12 -14.03
CA VAL A 13 -10.09 -16.25 -13.42
C VAL A 13 -10.20 -16.32 -11.89
N PHE A 14 -10.89 -15.36 -11.27
CA PHE A 14 -10.91 -15.23 -9.80
C PHE A 14 -11.86 -16.19 -9.10
N CYS A 15 -12.94 -16.62 -9.74
CA CYS A 15 -13.88 -17.59 -9.17
C CYS A 15 -13.75 -18.97 -9.84
N GLY A 16 -13.62 -19.01 -11.15
CA GLY A 16 -13.63 -20.27 -11.91
C GLY A 16 -12.40 -21.14 -11.64
N ILE A 17 -11.21 -20.56 -11.60
CA ILE A 17 -9.98 -21.32 -11.34
C ILE A 17 -9.96 -21.92 -9.93
N PRO A 18 -10.20 -21.17 -8.83
CA PRO A 18 -10.25 -21.74 -7.49
C PRO A 18 -11.31 -22.84 -7.33
N ILE A 19 -12.52 -22.62 -7.86
CA ILE A 19 -13.59 -23.61 -7.82
C ILE A 19 -13.19 -24.87 -8.61
N GLY A 20 -12.60 -24.69 -9.81
CA GLY A 20 -12.12 -25.79 -10.64
C GLY A 20 -11.05 -26.63 -9.92
N LEU A 21 -10.12 -25.98 -9.22
CA LEU A 21 -9.09 -26.66 -8.41
C LEU A 21 -9.70 -27.45 -7.24
N VAL A 22 -10.66 -26.87 -6.50
CA VAL A 22 -11.38 -27.59 -5.44
C VAL A 22 -12.06 -28.83 -5.99
N CYS A 23 -12.74 -28.71 -7.14
CA CYS A 23 -13.36 -29.83 -7.82
C CYS A 23 -12.32 -30.89 -8.25
N LEU A 24 -11.19 -30.45 -8.80
CA LEU A 24 -10.11 -31.36 -9.22
C LEU A 24 -9.55 -32.16 -8.04
N PHE A 25 -9.29 -31.49 -6.91
CA PHE A 25 -8.83 -32.17 -5.68
C PHE A 25 -9.85 -33.12 -5.10
N TYR A 26 -11.13 -32.95 -5.37
CA TYR A 26 -12.16 -33.93 -4.99
C TYR A 26 -12.26 -35.07 -5.95
N PHE A 27 -12.40 -34.81 -7.26
CA PHE A 27 -12.74 -35.83 -8.25
C PHE A 27 -11.57 -36.74 -8.65
N VAL A 28 -10.32 -36.19 -8.72
CA VAL A 28 -9.16 -36.99 -9.14
C VAL A 28 -8.82 -38.09 -8.13
N PRO A 29 -8.65 -37.82 -6.84
CA PRO A 29 -8.41 -38.90 -5.87
C PRO A 29 -9.58 -39.89 -5.77
N LYS A 30 -10.82 -39.39 -5.87
CA LYS A 30 -12.00 -40.26 -5.88
C LYS A 30 -11.96 -41.25 -7.04
N LYS A 31 -11.57 -40.81 -8.25
CA LYS A 31 -11.45 -41.65 -9.44
C LYS A 31 -10.30 -42.65 -9.34
N LEU A 32 -9.25 -42.32 -8.58
CA LEU A 32 -8.12 -43.22 -8.30
C LEU A 32 -8.38 -44.21 -7.15
N GLY A 33 -9.59 -44.25 -6.60
CA GLY A 33 -9.96 -45.18 -5.53
C GLY A 33 -9.75 -44.65 -4.10
N TYR A 34 -9.41 -43.35 -3.95
CA TYR A 34 -9.15 -42.71 -2.65
C TYR A 34 -10.22 -41.66 -2.30
N PRO A 35 -11.52 -41.99 -2.12
CA PRO A 35 -12.60 -41.02 -1.94
C PRO A 35 -12.46 -40.22 -0.66
N LYS A 36 -11.92 -40.79 0.42
CA LYS A 36 -11.68 -40.07 1.70
C LYS A 36 -10.61 -38.99 1.54
N THR A 37 -9.51 -39.33 0.86
CA THR A 37 -8.42 -38.40 0.58
C THR A 37 -8.91 -37.21 -0.27
N GLY A 38 -9.72 -37.48 -1.31
CA GLY A 38 -10.32 -36.44 -2.13
C GLY A 38 -11.19 -35.47 -1.33
N LYS A 39 -12.02 -36.02 -0.41
CA LYS A 39 -12.84 -35.19 0.47
C LYS A 39 -12.00 -34.26 1.37
N TYR A 40 -10.97 -34.79 2.02
CA TYR A 40 -10.12 -34.00 2.91
C TYR A 40 -9.32 -32.93 2.14
N LEU A 41 -8.72 -33.30 1.00
CA LEU A 41 -7.97 -32.35 0.16
C LEU A 41 -8.84 -31.20 -0.33
N SER A 42 -10.07 -31.49 -0.82
CA SER A 42 -10.97 -30.44 -1.29
C SER A 42 -11.42 -29.51 -0.15
N ILE A 43 -11.66 -30.03 1.05
CA ILE A 43 -12.02 -29.21 2.21
C ILE A 43 -10.85 -28.31 2.61
N ILE A 44 -9.64 -28.88 2.76
CA ILE A 44 -8.43 -28.10 3.15
C ILE A 44 -8.18 -26.99 2.14
N PHE A 45 -8.22 -27.31 0.83
CA PHE A 45 -7.99 -26.34 -0.21
C PHE A 45 -9.10 -25.29 -0.27
N GLY A 46 -10.37 -25.69 -0.09
CA GLY A 46 -11.50 -24.75 -0.03
C GLY A 46 -11.40 -23.79 1.15
N VAL A 47 -10.97 -24.26 2.33
CA VAL A 47 -10.72 -23.40 3.49
C VAL A 47 -9.56 -22.43 3.22
N LEU A 48 -8.48 -22.88 2.58
CA LEU A 48 -7.35 -22.02 2.23
C LEU A 48 -7.76 -20.91 1.27
N VAL A 49 -8.54 -21.26 0.22
CA VAL A 49 -9.10 -20.25 -0.72
C VAL A 49 -9.99 -19.27 0.02
N LEU A 50 -10.86 -19.73 0.91
CA LEU A 50 -11.72 -18.87 1.71
C LEU A 50 -10.90 -17.88 2.58
N ILE A 51 -9.84 -18.35 3.23
CA ILE A 51 -8.94 -17.50 4.03
C ILE A 51 -8.29 -16.43 3.15
N LEU A 52 -7.81 -16.79 1.96
CA LEU A 52 -7.20 -15.82 1.03
C LEU A 52 -8.21 -14.75 0.59
N VAL A 53 -9.45 -15.16 0.26
CA VAL A 53 -10.52 -14.20 -0.10
C VAL A 53 -10.87 -13.29 1.06
N LEU A 54 -11.00 -13.84 2.27
CA LEU A 54 -11.26 -13.02 3.46
C LEU A 54 -10.11 -12.05 3.73
N TRP A 55 -8.87 -12.50 3.57
CA TRP A 55 -7.70 -11.64 3.73
C TRP A 55 -7.76 -10.44 2.79
N THR A 56 -7.97 -10.66 1.48
CA THR A 56 -8.04 -9.56 0.49
C THR A 56 -9.22 -8.61 0.74
N VAL A 57 -10.39 -9.14 1.15
CA VAL A 57 -11.57 -8.30 1.44
C VAL A 57 -11.37 -7.45 2.71
N PHE A 58 -10.69 -8.00 3.70
CA PHE A 58 -10.51 -7.34 5.01
C PHE A 58 -9.15 -6.66 5.18
N GLU A 59 -8.29 -6.63 4.16
CA GLU A 59 -6.96 -6.02 4.21
C GLU A 59 -6.99 -4.58 4.76
N ASN A 60 -7.89 -3.74 4.25
CA ASN A 60 -8.06 -2.38 4.73
C ASN A 60 -8.53 -2.29 6.20
N GLN A 61 -9.26 -3.29 6.67
CA GLN A 61 -9.75 -3.32 8.06
C GLN A 61 -8.71 -3.89 9.04
N LEU A 62 -7.73 -4.66 8.51
CA LEU A 62 -6.62 -5.17 9.31
C LEU A 62 -5.52 -4.13 9.52
N PHE A 63 -5.52 -3.04 8.75
CA PHE A 63 -4.61 -1.93 8.96
C PHE A 63 -4.96 -1.18 10.24
N THR A 64 -4.03 -1.18 11.16
CA THR A 64 -4.25 -0.63 12.50
C THR A 64 -3.57 0.72 12.67
N LYS A 65 -3.94 1.41 13.73
CA LYS A 65 -3.30 2.63 14.21
C LYS A 65 -1.79 2.43 14.45
N ASP A 66 -1.37 1.26 14.94
CA ASP A 66 0.04 0.96 15.18
C ASP A 66 0.82 0.77 13.86
N ASN A 67 0.21 0.16 12.85
CA ASN A 67 0.79 0.09 11.50
C ASN A 67 0.97 1.49 10.89
N ALA A 68 -0.05 2.36 11.04
CA ALA A 68 0.04 3.73 10.57
C ALA A 68 1.18 4.50 11.25
N LYS A 69 1.35 4.31 12.56
CA LYS A 69 2.44 4.91 13.33
C LYS A 69 3.81 4.45 12.83
N GLU A 70 4.00 3.16 12.63
CA GLU A 70 5.25 2.58 12.14
C GLU A 70 5.67 3.19 10.80
N LEU A 71 4.75 3.27 9.82
CA LEU A 71 5.00 3.87 8.52
C LEU A 71 5.40 5.36 8.60
N VAL A 72 4.76 6.12 9.49
CA VAL A 72 5.09 7.54 9.72
C VAL A 72 6.46 7.68 10.39
N GLU A 73 6.77 6.81 11.37
CA GLU A 73 8.05 6.81 12.08
C GLU A 73 9.22 6.38 11.19
N GLU A 74 9.02 5.48 10.23
CA GLU A 74 10.00 5.15 9.19
C GLU A 74 10.42 6.39 8.38
N GLN A 75 9.50 7.34 8.19
CA GLN A 75 9.80 8.63 7.57
C GLN A 75 10.37 9.66 8.58
N GLN A 76 10.80 9.21 9.76
CA GLN A 76 11.41 10.01 10.83
C GLN A 76 10.47 11.08 11.42
N ILE A 77 9.17 10.94 11.29
CA ILE A 77 8.17 11.75 11.98
C ILE A 77 7.68 10.97 13.20
N LEU A 78 7.99 11.46 14.40
CA LEU A 78 7.66 10.78 15.65
C LEU A 78 6.34 11.30 16.21
N LEU A 79 5.38 10.40 16.43
CA LEU A 79 4.12 10.68 17.11
C LEU A 79 4.22 10.20 18.55
N LYS A 80 4.20 11.14 19.51
CA LYS A 80 4.34 10.85 20.95
C LYS A 80 3.03 10.91 21.71
N ASP A 81 2.09 11.71 21.21
CA ASP A 81 0.78 11.88 21.81
C ASP A 81 -0.23 10.90 21.23
N ASN A 82 -1.43 10.84 21.81
CA ASN A 82 -2.53 10.12 21.21
C ASN A 82 -2.92 10.73 19.87
N PHE A 83 -3.21 9.87 18.90
CA PHE A 83 -3.68 10.23 17.58
C PHE A 83 -4.80 9.26 17.17
N GLU A 84 -5.53 9.61 16.14
CA GLU A 84 -6.64 8.80 15.60
C GLU A 84 -6.41 8.51 14.11
N LEU A 85 -6.64 7.28 13.71
CA LEU A 85 -6.69 6.89 12.30
C LEU A 85 -8.09 7.20 11.79
N GLN A 86 -8.23 8.21 10.93
CA GLN A 86 -9.52 8.68 10.42
C GLN A 86 -9.92 7.99 9.12
N GLU A 87 -8.99 7.92 8.18
CA GLU A 87 -9.20 7.28 6.87
C GLU A 87 -8.06 6.32 6.58
N ASN A 88 -8.40 5.22 5.93
CA ASN A 88 -7.44 4.25 5.41
C ASN A 88 -7.97 3.68 4.11
N LYS A 89 -7.21 3.82 3.03
CA LYS A 89 -7.57 3.33 1.70
C LYS A 89 -6.34 2.71 1.06
N SER A 90 -6.45 1.48 0.62
CA SER A 90 -5.45 0.84 -0.22
C SER A 90 -6.08 0.36 -1.52
N MET A 91 -5.30 0.38 -2.57
CA MET A 91 -5.65 -0.15 -3.88
C MET A 91 -4.43 -0.88 -4.43
N SER A 92 -4.61 -2.15 -4.75
CA SER A 92 -3.58 -2.98 -5.36
C SER A 92 -4.05 -3.43 -6.74
N ALA A 93 -3.19 -3.26 -7.74
CA ALA A 93 -3.33 -3.82 -9.07
C ALA A 93 -2.06 -4.59 -9.44
N ILE A 94 -2.07 -5.27 -10.58
CA ILE A 94 -0.88 -6.00 -11.03
C ILE A 94 0.20 -4.98 -11.41
N GLY A 95 1.22 -4.86 -10.55
CA GLY A 95 2.34 -3.94 -10.74
C GLY A 95 2.18 -2.57 -10.07
N ASP A 96 0.99 -2.23 -9.58
CA ASP A 96 0.70 -0.93 -8.97
C ASP A 96 0.17 -1.12 -7.54
N TYR A 97 0.71 -0.36 -6.61
CA TYR A 97 0.23 -0.28 -5.24
C TYR A 97 0.05 1.17 -4.83
N TYR A 98 -1.09 1.49 -4.25
CA TYR A 98 -1.37 2.78 -3.68
C TYR A 98 -2.01 2.62 -2.31
N HIS A 99 -1.43 3.22 -1.29
CA HIS A 99 -1.96 3.23 0.05
C HIS A 99 -1.96 4.65 0.61
N THR A 100 -3.08 5.10 1.11
CA THR A 100 -3.19 6.39 1.79
C THR A 100 -3.96 6.27 3.08
N PHE A 101 -3.52 7.00 4.09
CA PHE A 101 -4.27 7.15 5.34
C PHE A 101 -4.11 8.56 5.91
N THR A 102 -5.08 8.96 6.72
CA THR A 102 -5.10 10.25 7.41
C THR A 102 -5.16 10.03 8.91
N LEU A 103 -4.26 10.70 9.64
CA LEU A 103 -4.21 10.73 11.09
C LEU A 103 -4.62 12.10 11.60
N ILE A 104 -5.46 12.11 12.65
CA ILE A 104 -5.66 13.29 13.48
C ILE A 104 -4.60 13.25 14.59
N ILE A 105 -3.69 14.20 14.57
CA ILE A 105 -2.55 14.27 15.49
C ILE A 105 -2.69 15.42 16.47
N SER A 106 -1.95 15.38 17.57
CA SER A 106 -1.91 16.50 18.51
C SER A 106 -1.25 17.73 17.90
N GLU A 107 -1.62 18.92 18.36
CA GLU A 107 -0.93 20.17 17.96
C GLU A 107 0.57 20.11 18.28
N ARG A 108 0.95 19.50 19.39
CA ARG A 108 2.35 19.35 19.80
C ARG A 108 3.14 18.49 18.80
N ASP A 109 2.59 17.35 18.36
CA ASP A 109 3.26 16.48 17.40
C ASP A 109 3.25 17.09 16.00
N LYS A 110 2.18 17.80 15.63
CA LYS A 110 2.13 18.60 14.41
C LYS A 110 3.27 19.62 14.35
N GLN A 111 3.45 20.42 15.40
CA GLN A 111 4.52 21.43 15.43
C GLN A 111 5.92 20.80 15.35
N LYS A 112 6.13 19.65 16.04
CA LYS A 112 7.40 18.94 15.93
C LYS A 112 7.65 18.39 14.53
N ALA A 113 6.62 17.84 13.87
CA ALA A 113 6.71 17.36 12.50
C ALA A 113 7.04 18.49 11.53
N ILE A 114 6.38 19.64 11.65
CA ILE A 114 6.65 20.84 10.86
C ILE A 114 8.10 21.31 11.07
N LEU A 115 8.54 21.41 12.33
CA LEU A 115 9.93 21.80 12.64
C LEU A 115 10.94 20.82 12.05
N LYS A 116 10.67 19.51 12.10
CA LYS A 116 11.53 18.49 11.49
C LYS A 116 11.65 18.66 9.98
N ILE A 117 10.56 18.98 9.29
CA ILE A 117 10.54 19.24 7.85
C ILE A 117 11.29 20.55 7.54
N LYS A 118 10.98 21.63 8.23
CA LYS A 118 11.57 22.97 7.97
C LYS A 118 13.06 23.05 8.27
N ASN A 119 13.53 22.34 9.31
CA ASN A 119 14.94 22.35 9.73
C ASN A 119 15.80 21.33 8.96
N SER A 120 15.28 20.69 7.93
CA SER A 120 16.07 19.80 7.09
C SER A 120 16.93 20.61 6.10
N ASP A 121 18.14 20.14 5.83
CA ASP A 121 19.09 20.82 4.93
C ASP A 121 18.56 20.99 3.49
N ASN A 122 17.60 20.15 3.10
CA ASN A 122 16.98 20.15 1.77
C ASN A 122 15.59 20.80 1.75
N PHE A 123 15.23 21.58 2.76
CA PHE A 123 13.93 22.25 2.80
C PHE A 123 13.85 23.38 1.75
N LYS A 124 12.74 23.42 1.03
CA LYS A 124 12.43 24.45 0.03
C LYS A 124 11.08 25.10 0.31
N THR A 125 11.01 26.39 0.07
CA THR A 125 9.79 27.20 0.28
C THR A 125 8.89 27.25 -0.95
N ASP A 126 9.33 26.70 -2.06
CA ASP A 126 8.58 26.54 -3.29
C ASP A 126 8.02 25.11 -3.37
N ASN A 127 6.97 24.90 -4.15
CA ASN A 127 6.34 23.60 -4.36
C ASN A 127 7.26 22.66 -5.17
N SER A 128 8.39 22.29 -4.58
CA SER A 128 9.46 21.49 -5.20
C SER A 128 9.33 20.03 -4.81
N SER A 129 8.38 19.33 -5.43
CA SER A 129 8.30 17.86 -5.38
C SER A 129 9.56 17.20 -5.96
N ILE A 130 9.78 15.95 -5.61
CA ILE A 130 10.80 15.12 -6.25
C ILE A 130 10.53 15.10 -7.77
N ASP A 131 11.60 15.23 -8.54
CA ASP A 131 11.51 15.30 -10.00
C ASP A 131 10.87 14.01 -10.57
N GLU A 132 9.75 14.17 -11.26
CA GLU A 132 9.02 13.07 -11.90
C GLU A 132 9.89 12.30 -12.91
N THR A 133 10.97 12.91 -13.42
CA THR A 133 11.91 12.21 -14.31
C THR A 133 12.60 11.02 -13.64
N LEU A 134 12.65 10.97 -12.31
CA LEU A 134 13.17 9.81 -11.58
C LEU A 134 12.31 8.56 -11.80
N TYR A 135 10.99 8.73 -11.98
CA TYR A 135 10.07 7.63 -12.25
C TYR A 135 10.13 7.12 -13.69
N LEU A 136 10.45 8.01 -14.61
CA LEU A 136 10.43 7.73 -16.06
C LEU A 136 11.78 7.28 -16.62
N SER A 137 12.84 7.36 -15.82
CA SER A 137 14.20 7.02 -16.24
C SER A 137 14.69 5.71 -15.61
N ASP A 138 15.83 5.20 -16.09
CA ASP A 138 16.50 4.04 -15.48
C ASP A 138 16.84 4.26 -13.99
N LYS A 139 16.80 5.50 -13.50
CA LYS A 139 16.99 5.85 -12.10
C LYS A 139 15.89 5.30 -11.18
N ARG A 140 14.75 4.93 -11.74
CA ARG A 140 13.69 4.22 -10.99
C ARG A 140 14.17 2.85 -10.46
N TYR A 141 15.12 2.24 -11.16
CA TYR A 141 15.66 0.94 -10.77
C TYR A 141 16.97 1.07 -9.99
N PHE A 142 17.88 1.91 -10.48
CA PHE A 142 19.22 2.04 -9.93
C PHE A 142 19.57 3.52 -9.73
N GLY A 143 19.75 3.91 -8.49
CA GLY A 143 20.07 5.28 -8.14
C GLY A 143 20.14 5.51 -6.64
N PRO A 144 20.42 6.74 -6.21
CA PRO A 144 20.40 7.08 -4.80
C PRO A 144 18.96 7.17 -4.29
N LYS A 145 18.78 6.90 -3.01
CA LYS A 145 17.57 7.30 -2.28
C LYS A 145 17.50 8.82 -2.21
N VAL A 146 16.34 9.37 -2.47
CA VAL A 146 16.13 10.83 -2.49
C VAL A 146 15.07 11.18 -1.44
N SER A 147 15.36 12.18 -0.62
CA SER A 147 14.37 12.80 0.26
C SER A 147 14.24 14.26 -0.10
N GLN A 148 13.03 14.78 -0.15
CA GLN A 148 12.72 16.18 -0.43
C GLN A 148 11.77 16.70 0.64
N ASN A 149 12.06 17.89 1.17
CA ASN A 149 11.21 18.59 2.13
C ASN A 149 10.85 19.96 1.57
N TYR A 150 9.55 20.27 1.54
CA TYR A 150 9.09 21.56 1.00
C TYR A 150 7.76 21.97 1.60
N GLU A 151 7.32 23.19 1.28
CA GLU A 151 5.99 23.63 1.64
C GLU A 151 5.16 23.97 0.40
N THR A 152 3.86 23.73 0.54
CA THR A 152 2.83 24.16 -0.39
C THR A 152 1.94 25.21 0.27
N GLU A 153 0.97 25.73 -0.45
CA GLU A 153 -0.03 26.62 0.14
C GLU A 153 -0.79 25.98 1.32
N LYS A 154 -1.02 24.65 1.27
CA LYS A 154 -1.91 23.91 2.19
C LYS A 154 -1.17 23.06 3.21
N ALA A 155 0.06 22.62 2.93
CA ALA A 155 0.75 21.65 3.76
C ALA A 155 2.28 21.85 3.77
N TYR A 156 2.93 21.30 4.80
CA TYR A 156 4.35 20.97 4.80
C TYR A 156 4.48 19.52 4.34
N VAL A 157 5.42 19.27 3.43
CA VAL A 157 5.53 18.00 2.72
C VAL A 157 6.92 17.41 2.92
N ARG A 158 6.95 16.11 3.18
CA ARG A 158 8.15 15.30 3.14
C ARG A 158 7.93 14.17 2.16
N GLU A 159 8.78 14.10 1.16
CA GLU A 159 8.79 13.03 0.16
C GLU A 159 10.03 12.17 0.32
N TYR A 160 9.86 10.90 -0.01
CA TYR A 160 10.93 9.90 -0.01
C TYR A 160 10.77 9.01 -1.24
N PHE A 161 11.82 8.90 -2.01
CA PHE A 161 11.92 8.02 -3.17
C PHE A 161 13.05 7.00 -2.96
N GLN A 162 12.75 5.74 -3.21
CA GLN A 162 13.71 4.66 -3.16
C GLN A 162 13.62 3.83 -4.44
N PRO A 163 14.70 3.78 -5.26
CA PRO A 163 14.79 2.87 -6.39
C PRO A 163 14.56 1.42 -5.96
N SER A 164 13.95 0.61 -6.84
CA SER A 164 13.66 -0.79 -6.55
C SER A 164 14.90 -1.67 -6.37
N GLY A 165 16.04 -1.27 -6.93
CA GLY A 165 17.26 -2.08 -6.95
C GLY A 165 17.24 -3.20 -7.99
N GLN A 166 16.13 -3.37 -8.71
CA GLN A 166 15.95 -4.42 -9.70
C GLN A 166 15.10 -3.92 -10.87
N GLU A 167 15.54 -4.16 -12.10
CA GLU A 167 14.78 -3.82 -13.31
C GLU A 167 13.44 -4.56 -13.35
N GLY A 168 12.40 -3.85 -13.77
CA GLY A 168 11.03 -4.40 -13.85
C GLY A 168 10.25 -4.39 -12.54
N TYR A 169 10.84 -3.94 -11.43
CA TYR A 169 10.14 -3.77 -10.16
C TYR A 169 9.84 -2.30 -9.90
N ALA A 170 8.69 -2.01 -9.30
CA ALA A 170 8.30 -0.66 -8.93
C ALA A 170 9.24 -0.05 -7.87
N PRO A 171 9.63 1.24 -8.01
CA PRO A 171 10.29 1.98 -6.93
C PRO A 171 9.27 2.32 -5.84
N THR A 172 9.74 2.54 -4.62
CA THR A 172 8.88 3.03 -3.53
C THR A 172 8.89 4.55 -3.49
N PHE A 173 7.70 5.14 -3.52
CA PHE A 173 7.52 6.56 -3.29
C PHE A 173 6.57 6.81 -2.14
N ARG A 174 7.04 7.54 -1.13
CA ARG A 174 6.26 7.88 0.06
C ARG A 174 6.17 9.37 0.25
N ARG A 175 5.00 9.83 0.67
CA ARG A 175 4.75 11.24 0.94
C ARG A 175 4.03 11.41 2.27
N ILE A 176 4.50 12.35 3.09
CA ILE A 176 3.80 12.83 4.27
C ILE A 176 3.42 14.28 4.05
N LEU A 177 2.14 14.60 4.26
CA LEU A 177 1.60 15.94 4.22
C LEU A 177 1.11 16.34 5.62
N ILE A 178 1.64 17.44 6.16
CA ILE A 178 1.17 18.01 7.43
C ILE A 178 0.34 19.24 7.11
N SER A 179 -0.96 19.19 7.37
CA SER A 179 -1.86 20.30 7.08
C SER A 179 -1.49 21.58 7.84
N LYS A 180 -1.46 22.73 7.15
CA LYS A 180 -1.22 24.05 7.77
C LYS A 180 -2.39 24.48 8.64
N THR A 181 -3.62 24.11 8.28
CA THR A 181 -4.85 24.63 8.90
C THR A 181 -5.49 23.67 9.89
N LYS A 182 -5.26 22.35 9.73
CA LYS A 182 -5.85 21.30 10.57
C LYS A 182 -4.77 20.51 11.28
N ASN A 183 -5.16 19.74 12.28
CA ASN A 183 -4.29 18.80 12.98
C ASN A 183 -4.27 17.44 12.27
N GLU A 184 -4.04 17.47 10.98
CA GLU A 184 -4.08 16.30 10.09
C GLU A 184 -2.69 16.03 9.51
N LEU A 185 -2.34 14.74 9.52
CA LEU A 185 -1.21 14.17 8.79
C LEU A 185 -1.78 13.17 7.79
N THR A 186 -1.48 13.36 6.51
CA THR A 186 -1.78 12.39 5.46
C THR A 186 -0.50 11.69 5.02
N PHE A 187 -0.56 10.37 4.90
CA PHE A 187 0.51 9.52 4.39
C PHE A 187 0.06 8.91 3.06
N GLU A 188 0.97 8.85 2.12
CA GLU A 188 0.79 8.21 0.82
C GLU A 188 1.98 7.29 0.55
N ASP A 189 1.72 6.06 0.10
CA ASP A 189 2.70 5.07 -0.37
C ASP A 189 2.29 4.66 -1.78
N ILE A 190 3.19 4.82 -2.72
CA ILE A 190 2.92 4.65 -4.15
C ILE A 190 4.05 3.82 -4.74
N ASP A 191 3.74 2.63 -5.25
CA ASP A 191 4.64 1.77 -5.98
C ASP A 191 4.06 1.57 -7.40
N GLU A 192 4.64 2.25 -8.42
CA GLU A 192 4.20 2.24 -9.83
C GLU A 192 5.33 1.81 -10.77
#